data_efa6ce5daeac9bc2476ee985cdd143d6
#
_entry.id   efa6ce5daeac9bc2476ee985cdd143d6
#
_cell.length_a   1.000
_cell.length_b   1.000
_cell.length_c   1.000
_cell.angle_alpha   90.00
_cell.angle_beta   90.00
_cell.angle_gamma   90.00
#
_symmetry.space_group_name_H-M   'P 1'
#
loop_
_entity.id
_entity.type
_entity.pdbx_description
1 polymer ?
#
loop_
_entity_poly.entity_id
_entity_poly.type
_entity_poly.pdbx_seq_one_letter_code
_entity_poly.pdbx_strand_id
1 'polypeptide(L)'
;MQMAQHFEDISIDDILSVAEREHEAHSRFVQVLCINGEEGIDLVYSYQKTANQGYAVHNYRVHGVKPETHIPSVTKFYLVAFPFENEAHDLFGVQVD
;
A
#
# COMPACT_ATOMS: atom_id res chain seq x y z
N MET A 1 -1.07 -24.06 -8.11
CA MET A 1 -1.52 -23.11 -7.09
C MET A 1 -1.96 -21.82 -7.76
N GLN A 2 -3.11 -21.33 -7.42
CA GLN A 2 -3.59 -20.06 -7.96
C GLN A 2 -3.50 -18.98 -6.90
N MET A 3 -3.06 -17.79 -7.32
CA MET A 3 -3.05 -16.61 -6.47
C MET A 3 -4.22 -15.71 -6.88
N ALA A 4 -5.13 -15.46 -5.94
CA ALA A 4 -6.23 -14.55 -6.17
C ALA A 4 -5.77 -13.11 -5.95
N GLN A 5 -6.20 -12.20 -6.83
CA GLN A 5 -5.92 -10.77 -6.72
C GLN A 5 -7.23 -10.04 -6.43
N HIS A 6 -7.21 -9.22 -5.40
CA HIS A 6 -8.35 -8.39 -5.04
C HIS A 6 -7.91 -6.93 -5.06
N PHE A 7 -8.76 -6.04 -5.56
CA PHE A 7 -8.46 -4.61 -5.64
C PHE A 7 -9.55 -3.81 -4.95
N GLU A 8 -9.16 -2.83 -4.17
CA GLU A 8 -10.08 -1.96 -3.47
C GLU A 8 -9.53 -0.53 -3.50
N ASP A 9 -10.37 0.43 -3.84
CA ASP A 9 -10.00 1.85 -3.79
C ASP A 9 -10.23 2.35 -2.37
N ILE A 10 -9.22 3.05 -1.84
CA ILE A 10 -9.29 3.63 -0.49
C ILE A 10 -8.85 5.09 -0.54
N SER A 11 -9.11 5.82 0.53
CA SER A 11 -8.62 7.19 0.68
C SER A 11 -7.31 7.18 1.47
N ILE A 12 -6.62 8.34 1.45
CA ILE A 12 -5.41 8.54 2.24
C ILE A 12 -5.68 8.25 3.72
N ASP A 13 -6.84 8.66 4.21
CA ASP A 13 -7.21 8.47 5.61
C ASP A 13 -7.33 6.99 5.99
N ASP A 14 -7.51 6.11 5.02
CA ASP A 14 -7.66 4.68 5.26
C ASP A 14 -6.33 3.92 5.27
N ILE A 15 -5.22 4.55 4.87
CA ILE A 15 -3.94 3.84 4.72
C ILE A 15 -3.50 3.16 6.01
N LEU A 16 -3.52 3.90 7.13
CA LEU A 16 -3.08 3.33 8.41
C LEU A 16 -4.06 2.31 8.96
N SER A 17 -5.37 2.55 8.84
CA SER A 17 -6.36 1.60 9.34
C SER A 17 -6.33 0.28 8.56
N VAL A 18 -6.07 0.36 7.27
CA VAL A 18 -5.91 -0.84 6.43
C VAL A 18 -4.65 -1.60 6.85
N ALA A 19 -3.52 -0.88 7.03
CA ALA A 19 -2.27 -1.52 7.45
C ALA A 19 -2.43 -2.20 8.82
N GLU A 20 -3.10 -1.56 9.77
CA GLU A 20 -3.36 -2.14 11.08
C GLU A 20 -4.20 -3.40 10.96
N ARG A 21 -5.29 -3.34 10.20
CA ARG A 21 -6.18 -4.49 10.00
C ARG A 21 -5.45 -5.66 9.36
N GLU A 22 -4.64 -5.39 8.32
CA GLU A 22 -3.88 -6.44 7.66
C GLU A 22 -2.82 -7.02 8.57
N HIS A 23 -2.19 -6.19 9.39
CA HIS A 23 -1.21 -6.64 10.37
C HIS A 23 -1.85 -7.54 11.44
N GLU A 24 -3.02 -7.17 11.94
CA GLU A 24 -3.76 -7.99 12.90
C GLU A 24 -4.21 -9.32 12.29
N ALA A 25 -4.45 -9.35 11.00
CA ALA A 25 -4.81 -10.57 10.28
C ALA A 25 -3.57 -11.39 9.87
N HIS A 26 -2.38 -10.98 10.32
CA HIS A 26 -1.10 -11.64 10.02
C HIS A 26 -0.79 -11.68 8.52
N SER A 27 -1.25 -10.69 7.77
CA SER A 27 -0.92 -10.55 6.36
C SER A 27 0.52 -10.10 6.20
N ARG A 28 1.14 -10.55 5.11
CA ARG A 28 2.50 -10.13 4.76
C ARG A 28 2.41 -8.89 3.88
N PHE A 29 3.25 -7.89 4.18
CA PHE A 29 3.40 -6.73 3.30
C PHE A 29 4.18 -7.11 2.06
N VAL A 30 3.66 -6.78 0.88
CA VAL A 30 4.31 -7.11 -0.39
C VAL A 30 5.04 -5.90 -0.96
N GLN A 31 4.34 -4.79 -1.16
CA GLN A 31 4.94 -3.61 -1.78
C GLN A 31 4.01 -2.39 -1.68
N VAL A 32 4.60 -1.23 -1.96
CA VAL A 32 3.86 -0.04 -2.37
C VAL A 32 4.31 0.26 -3.80
N LEU A 33 3.38 0.27 -4.73
CA LEU A 33 3.66 0.57 -6.13
C LEU A 33 3.14 1.96 -6.45
N CYS A 34 3.98 2.78 -7.10
CA CYS A 34 3.58 4.11 -7.57
C CYS A 34 3.30 4.06 -9.06
N ILE A 35 2.16 4.60 -9.45
CA ILE A 35 1.74 4.63 -10.85
C ILE A 35 1.35 6.06 -11.20
N ASN A 36 1.79 6.55 -12.36
CA ASN A 36 1.33 7.84 -12.86
C ASN A 36 -0.14 7.72 -13.25
N GLY A 37 -1.00 8.41 -12.50
CA GLY A 37 -2.43 8.42 -12.73
C GLY A 37 -2.87 9.69 -13.47
N GLU A 38 -4.17 9.80 -13.73
CA GLU A 38 -4.72 10.94 -14.46
C GLU A 38 -4.68 12.23 -13.63
N GLU A 39 -4.77 12.13 -12.31
CA GLU A 39 -4.87 13.29 -11.43
C GLU A 39 -3.69 13.42 -10.47
N GLY A 40 -2.63 12.65 -10.69
CA GLY A 40 -1.47 12.63 -9.81
C GLY A 40 -0.87 11.26 -9.77
N ILE A 41 -0.25 10.92 -8.64
CA ILE A 41 0.35 9.62 -8.43
C ILE A 41 -0.66 8.71 -7.74
N ASP A 42 -0.85 7.52 -8.29
CA ASP A 42 -1.65 6.50 -7.62
C ASP A 42 -0.71 5.58 -6.84
N LEU A 43 -1.09 5.29 -5.61
CA LEU A 43 -0.34 4.37 -4.75
C LEU A 43 -1.13 3.07 -4.61
N VAL A 44 -0.44 1.95 -4.78
CA VAL A 44 -1.07 0.63 -4.57
C VAL A 44 -0.30 -0.08 -3.46
N TYR A 45 -0.98 -0.29 -2.34
CA TYR A 45 -0.45 -1.03 -1.20
C TYR A 45 -0.91 -2.48 -1.32
N SER A 46 0.04 -3.40 -1.36
CA SER A 46 -0.28 -4.82 -1.57
C SER A 46 0.08 -5.65 -0.35
N TYR A 47 -0.87 -6.46 0.09
CA TYR A 47 -0.72 -7.37 1.22
C TYR A 47 -1.09 -8.77 0.80
N GLN A 48 -0.32 -9.75 1.26
CA GLN A 48 -0.58 -11.14 0.94
C GLN A 48 -1.13 -11.87 2.16
N LYS A 49 -2.27 -12.51 1.98
CA LYS A 49 -2.86 -13.37 3.00
C LYS A 49 -2.56 -14.82 2.66
N THR A 50 -2.21 -15.59 3.70
CA THR A 50 -2.04 -17.03 3.58
C THR A 50 -3.32 -17.69 4.07
N ALA A 51 -3.91 -18.52 3.23
CA ALA A 51 -5.10 -19.28 3.59
C ALA A 51 -4.83 -20.77 3.40
N ASN A 52 -5.68 -21.59 3.99
CA ASN A 52 -5.53 -23.05 3.90
C ASN A 52 -5.60 -23.58 2.47
N GLN A 53 -6.14 -22.79 1.56
CA GLN A 53 -6.40 -23.21 0.18
C GLN A 53 -5.65 -22.36 -0.85
N GLY A 54 -4.59 -21.66 -0.44
CA GLY A 54 -3.78 -20.88 -1.35
C GLY A 54 -3.47 -19.50 -0.81
N TYR A 55 -3.12 -18.60 -1.72
CA TYR A 55 -2.73 -17.24 -1.38
C TYR A 55 -3.69 -16.24 -2.00
N ALA A 56 -3.92 -15.14 -1.30
CA ALA A 56 -4.67 -14.01 -1.83
C ALA A 56 -3.83 -12.75 -1.65
N VAL A 57 -3.76 -11.93 -2.69
CA VAL A 57 -3.13 -10.62 -2.62
C VAL A 57 -4.23 -9.56 -2.61
N HIS A 58 -4.22 -8.73 -1.59
CA HIS A 58 -5.14 -7.62 -1.44
C HIS A 58 -4.41 -6.33 -1.78
N ASN A 59 -4.90 -5.63 -2.80
CA ASN A 59 -4.30 -4.40 -3.30
C ASN A 59 -5.24 -3.24 -2.98
N TYR A 60 -4.70 -2.24 -2.29
CA TYR A 60 -5.46 -1.05 -1.91
C TYR A 60 -4.91 0.14 -2.67
N ARG A 61 -5.74 0.79 -3.46
CA ARG A 61 -5.32 1.86 -4.34
C ARG A 61 -5.78 3.21 -3.85
N VAL A 62 -4.83 4.15 -3.73
CA VAL A 62 -5.10 5.55 -3.41
C VAL A 62 -4.87 6.36 -4.67
N HIS A 63 -5.90 7.04 -5.16
CA HIS A 63 -5.83 7.81 -6.40
C HIS A 63 -5.40 9.25 -6.16
N GLY A 64 -4.62 9.79 -7.10
CA GLY A 64 -4.42 11.22 -7.22
C GLY A 64 -3.63 11.88 -6.10
N VAL A 65 -2.58 11.21 -5.61
CA VAL A 65 -1.68 11.80 -4.61
C VAL A 65 -0.84 12.88 -5.28
N LYS A 66 -0.87 14.09 -4.73
CA LYS A 66 -0.16 15.25 -5.29
C LYS A 66 1.11 15.53 -4.48
N PRO A 67 2.07 16.28 -5.06
CA PRO A 67 3.36 16.53 -4.37
C PRO A 67 3.24 17.17 -2.99
N GLU A 68 2.22 18.01 -2.78
CA GLU A 68 1.99 18.68 -1.50
C GLU A 68 1.21 17.82 -0.50
N THR A 69 0.71 16.66 -0.92
CA THR A 69 -0.09 15.80 -0.06
C THR A 69 0.81 14.90 0.77
N HIS A 70 0.58 14.88 2.08
CA HIS A 70 1.31 14.02 3.00
C HIS A 70 0.54 12.73 3.23
N ILE A 71 1.24 11.60 3.13
CA ILE A 71 0.64 10.31 3.44
C ILE A 71 1.31 9.73 4.69
N PRO A 72 0.58 8.95 5.48
CA PRO A 72 1.18 8.35 6.67
C PRO A 72 2.09 7.19 6.30
N SER A 73 3.16 7.01 7.07
CA SER A 73 4.04 5.85 6.91
C SER A 73 3.39 4.62 7.53
N VAL A 74 3.48 3.48 6.85
CA VAL A 74 2.99 2.20 7.39
C VAL A 74 4.08 1.42 8.12
N THR A 75 5.27 2.01 8.27
CA THR A 75 6.39 1.34 8.96
C THR A 75 6.08 1.04 10.43
N LYS A 76 5.11 1.72 11.02
CA LYS A 76 4.63 1.40 12.36
C LYS A 76 4.18 -0.06 12.47
N PHE A 77 3.58 -0.59 11.43
CA PHE A 77 3.09 -1.96 11.39
C PHE A 77 3.99 -2.87 10.56
N TYR A 78 4.60 -2.32 9.51
CA TYR A 78 5.43 -3.09 8.59
C TYR A 78 6.73 -2.36 8.31
N LEU A 79 7.77 -2.67 9.07
CA LEU A 79 9.07 -2.03 8.90
C LEU A 79 9.64 -2.27 7.49
N VAL A 80 9.31 -3.39 6.89
CA VAL A 80 9.74 -3.75 5.54
C VAL A 80 9.20 -2.78 4.47
N ALA A 81 8.21 -1.94 4.82
CA ALA A 81 7.71 -0.91 3.89
C ALA A 81 8.68 0.24 3.69
N PHE A 82 9.66 0.41 4.58
CA PHE A 82 10.57 1.56 4.55
C PHE A 82 11.25 1.80 3.20
N PRO A 83 11.89 0.80 2.55
CA PRO A 83 12.51 1.05 1.26
C PRO A 83 11.51 1.40 0.16
N PHE A 84 10.30 0.87 0.21
CA PHE A 84 9.27 1.20 -0.78
C PHE A 84 8.78 2.64 -0.62
N GLU A 85 8.62 3.09 0.62
CA GLU A 85 8.20 4.46 0.90
C GLU A 85 9.29 5.45 0.50
N ASN A 86 10.56 5.11 0.74
CA ASN A 86 11.69 5.94 0.31
C ASN A 86 11.74 6.06 -1.21
N GLU A 87 11.50 4.98 -1.92
CA GLU A 87 11.47 4.99 -3.39
C GLU A 87 10.33 5.87 -3.90
N ALA A 88 9.16 5.81 -3.27
CA ALA A 88 8.02 6.65 -3.63
C ALA A 88 8.38 8.13 -3.47
N HIS A 89 9.07 8.48 -2.39
CA HIS A 89 9.52 9.84 -2.15
C HIS A 89 10.58 10.25 -3.16
N ASP A 90 11.61 9.43 -3.35
CA ASP A 90 12.77 9.78 -4.16
C ASP A 90 12.45 9.86 -5.65
N LEU A 91 11.63 8.94 -6.15
CA LEU A 91 11.35 8.85 -7.59
C LEU A 91 10.08 9.58 -8.01
N PHE A 92 9.10 9.71 -7.14
CA PHE A 92 7.79 10.27 -7.48
C PHE A 92 7.44 11.52 -6.68
N GLY A 93 8.27 11.91 -5.71
CA GLY A 93 8.02 13.10 -4.90
C GLY A 93 6.92 12.96 -3.87
N VAL A 94 6.50 11.75 -3.56
CA VAL A 94 5.45 11.51 -2.56
C VAL A 94 5.98 11.85 -1.17
N GLN A 95 5.21 12.65 -0.42
CA GLN A 95 5.58 13.05 0.94
C GLN A 95 5.07 12.02 1.93
N VAL A 96 6.00 11.28 2.55
CA VAL A 96 5.66 10.26 3.54
C VAL A 96 6.06 10.74 4.92
N ASP A 97 5.13 10.72 5.83
CA ASP A 97 5.37 11.19 7.21
C ASP A 97 5.99 10.10 8.09
#